data_086cf00e5f14d56fb196ddc14b03366a
#
_entry.id   086cf00e5f14d56fb196ddc14b03366a
#
_cell.length_a   1.000
_cell.length_b   1.000
_cell.length_c   1.000
_cell.angle_alpha   90.00
_cell.angle_beta   90.00
_cell.angle_gamma   90.00
#
_symmetry.space_group_name_H-M   'P 1'
#
loop_
_entity.id
_entity.type
_entity.pdbx_description
1 polymer ?
#
loop_
_entity_poly.entity_id
_entity_poly.type
_entity_poly.pdbx_seq_one_letter_code
_entity_poly.pdbx_strand_id
1 'polypeptide(L)'
;MNQLTKAAKTLAAKYNSTSLILRIAIGLVVGSVLALICPGAAWIEEFGNLFVGALKGVAPVLVFVIVASALAQGSSKLDRRFGTVVWLYMLTTFVAAALSVVTSKLFPQTLVLAEAATADVVPQGLGDVMHTLLSNIVSNPVASIMNGNYIGILMWACLFGLAMKKLGSDTTKNFMANTADAISTIVRWIINLAPFGIMGLVFTNVSDNGLSIFTQYGRLLLLLVGTMLLMALVINPFIIFIYLHRNPYPLVFRCLRESGLTAFFTRSSAANIPVNMSLCEKLGLDKDIYSVSIPLGATINMDGAAITITIMTVSYTHLTL
;
A
#
# COMPACT_ATOMS: atom_id res chain seq x y z
N MET A 1 -29.97 -23.61 23.22
CA MET A 1 -28.83 -22.70 23.03
C MET A 1 -27.67 -23.33 22.25
N ASN A 2 -27.51 -24.68 22.19
CA ASN A 2 -26.35 -25.35 21.57
C ASN A 2 -26.35 -25.54 20.04
N GLN A 3 -27.48 -25.51 19.34
CA GLN A 3 -27.51 -25.71 17.89
C GLN A 3 -27.21 -24.43 17.12
N LEU A 4 -27.72 -23.26 17.55
CA LEU A 4 -27.43 -21.95 16.94
C LEU A 4 -25.96 -21.55 17.08
N THR A 5 -25.37 -21.82 18.26
CA THR A 5 -23.92 -21.57 18.47
C THR A 5 -23.04 -22.52 17.65
N LYS A 6 -23.47 -23.75 17.39
CA LYS A 6 -22.74 -24.70 16.54
C LYS A 6 -22.83 -24.31 15.06
N ALA A 7 -24.00 -23.90 14.59
CA ALA A 7 -24.21 -23.39 13.25
C ALA A 7 -23.42 -22.08 12.99
N ALA A 8 -23.45 -21.14 13.93
CA ALA A 8 -22.68 -19.90 13.85
C ALA A 8 -21.16 -20.15 13.81
N LYS A 9 -20.63 -21.08 14.63
CA LYS A 9 -19.23 -21.48 14.60
C LYS A 9 -18.83 -22.14 13.27
N THR A 10 -19.71 -23.00 12.72
CA THR A 10 -19.45 -23.64 11.42
C THR A 10 -19.49 -22.63 10.28
N LEU A 11 -20.43 -21.68 10.29
CA LEU A 11 -20.48 -20.59 9.32
C LEU A 11 -19.27 -19.67 9.42
N ALA A 12 -18.85 -19.29 10.63
CA ALA A 12 -17.66 -18.51 10.87
C ALA A 12 -16.37 -19.23 10.42
N ALA A 13 -16.27 -20.54 10.67
CA ALA A 13 -15.15 -21.35 10.21
C ALA A 13 -15.11 -21.42 8.67
N LYS A 14 -16.26 -21.64 8.02
CA LYS A 14 -16.38 -21.65 6.56
C LYS A 14 -16.11 -20.28 5.94
N TYR A 15 -16.57 -19.21 6.57
CA TYR A 15 -16.27 -17.84 6.18
C TYR A 15 -14.76 -17.55 6.26
N ASN A 16 -14.11 -17.94 7.35
CA ASN A 16 -12.67 -17.72 7.53
C ASN A 16 -11.79 -18.61 6.64
N SER A 17 -12.28 -19.76 6.18
CA SER A 17 -11.57 -20.61 5.20
C SER A 17 -11.61 -20.05 3.78
N THR A 18 -12.52 -19.11 3.50
CA THR A 18 -12.66 -18.49 2.19
C THR A 18 -11.62 -17.37 2.04
N SER A 19 -10.98 -17.26 0.87
CA SER A 19 -10.01 -16.19 0.64
C SER A 19 -10.66 -14.80 0.79
N LEU A 20 -9.93 -13.83 1.36
CA LEU A 20 -10.46 -12.48 1.56
C LEU A 20 -10.86 -11.82 0.22
N ILE A 21 -10.13 -12.12 -0.87
CA ILE A 21 -10.46 -11.62 -2.21
C ILE A 21 -11.85 -12.09 -2.63
N LEU A 22 -12.15 -13.37 -2.44
CA LEU A 22 -13.48 -13.90 -2.80
C LEU A 22 -14.58 -13.29 -1.93
N ARG A 23 -14.33 -13.10 -0.62
CA ARG A 23 -15.27 -12.40 0.29
C ARG A 23 -15.52 -10.96 -0.15
N ILE A 24 -14.48 -10.23 -0.57
CA ILE A 24 -14.59 -8.87 -1.12
C ILE A 24 -15.39 -8.87 -2.42
N ALA A 25 -15.13 -9.82 -3.32
CA ALA A 25 -15.90 -9.95 -4.56
C ALA A 25 -17.38 -10.23 -4.31
N ILE A 26 -17.70 -11.07 -3.32
CA ILE A 26 -19.08 -11.30 -2.87
C ILE A 26 -19.67 -9.99 -2.30
N GLY A 27 -18.95 -9.27 -1.45
CA GLY A 27 -19.37 -7.98 -0.90
C GLY A 27 -19.68 -6.95 -1.99
N LEU A 28 -18.84 -6.87 -3.03
CA LEU A 28 -19.03 -6.01 -4.19
C LEU A 28 -20.34 -6.35 -4.93
N VAL A 29 -20.56 -7.65 -5.24
CA VAL A 29 -21.80 -8.11 -5.92
C VAL A 29 -23.01 -7.83 -5.06
N VAL A 30 -22.97 -8.16 -3.78
CA VAL A 30 -24.09 -7.94 -2.83
C VAL A 30 -24.37 -6.44 -2.70
N GLY A 31 -23.36 -5.58 -2.55
CA GLY A 31 -23.53 -4.13 -2.47
C GLY A 31 -24.18 -3.56 -3.74
N SER A 32 -23.75 -4.02 -4.92
CA SER A 32 -24.34 -3.61 -6.19
C SER A 32 -25.80 -4.03 -6.32
N VAL A 33 -26.12 -5.27 -5.97
CA VAL A 33 -27.49 -5.79 -6.05
C VAL A 33 -28.41 -5.05 -5.05
N LEU A 34 -27.94 -4.82 -3.82
CA LEU A 34 -28.69 -4.07 -2.81
C LEU A 34 -28.94 -2.61 -3.24
N ALA A 35 -27.97 -1.97 -3.89
CA ALA A 35 -28.13 -0.61 -4.43
C ALA A 35 -29.22 -0.53 -5.50
N LEU A 36 -29.37 -1.56 -6.34
CA LEU A 36 -30.41 -1.63 -7.37
C LEU A 36 -31.81 -1.95 -6.81
N ILE A 37 -31.88 -2.77 -5.76
CA ILE A 37 -33.16 -3.22 -5.19
C ILE A 37 -33.68 -2.22 -4.14
N CYS A 38 -32.79 -1.70 -3.28
CA CYS A 38 -33.14 -0.87 -2.13
C CYS A 38 -32.22 0.37 -2.04
N PRO A 39 -32.23 1.28 -3.00
CA PRO A 39 -31.29 2.43 -3.02
C PRO A 39 -31.44 3.35 -1.80
N GLY A 40 -32.60 3.34 -1.11
CA GLY A 40 -32.87 4.15 0.09
C GLY A 40 -32.36 3.55 1.41
N ALA A 41 -31.65 2.42 1.41
CA ALA A 41 -31.17 1.77 2.63
C ALA A 41 -29.86 2.39 3.16
N ALA A 42 -29.92 3.66 3.58
CA ALA A 42 -28.74 4.46 4.01
C ALA A 42 -27.86 3.80 5.10
N TRP A 43 -28.42 2.90 5.94
CA TRP A 43 -27.64 2.19 6.95
C TRP A 43 -26.53 1.28 6.38
N ILE A 44 -26.63 0.88 5.08
CA ILE A 44 -25.63 0.06 4.41
C ILE A 44 -24.38 0.91 4.11
N GLU A 45 -24.53 2.18 3.83
CA GLU A 45 -23.45 3.15 3.62
C GLU A 45 -22.53 3.24 4.83
N GLU A 46 -23.11 3.16 6.06
CA GLU A 46 -22.35 3.26 7.30
C GLU A 46 -21.24 2.21 7.42
N PHE A 47 -21.40 1.02 6.85
CA PHE A 47 -20.32 0.02 6.81
C PHE A 47 -19.12 0.52 6.01
N GLY A 48 -19.37 1.24 4.91
CA GLY A 48 -18.33 1.87 4.10
C GLY A 48 -17.62 2.97 4.87
N ASN A 49 -18.37 3.87 5.47
CA ASN A 49 -17.88 5.00 6.24
C ASN A 49 -17.03 4.56 7.44
N LEU A 50 -17.52 3.59 8.22
CA LEU A 50 -16.79 3.03 9.36
C LEU A 50 -15.48 2.35 8.93
N PHE A 51 -15.51 1.60 7.83
CA PHE A 51 -14.32 0.93 7.32
C PHE A 51 -13.24 1.94 6.88
N VAL A 52 -13.62 2.94 6.09
CA VAL A 52 -12.71 3.99 5.63
C VAL A 52 -12.23 4.84 6.80
N GLY A 53 -13.12 5.20 7.72
CA GLY A 53 -12.78 5.94 8.93
C GLY A 53 -11.76 5.21 9.79
N ALA A 54 -11.94 3.90 10.00
CA ALA A 54 -10.98 3.09 10.75
C ALA A 54 -9.60 3.03 10.07
N LEU A 55 -9.56 2.89 8.74
CA LEU A 55 -8.29 2.91 7.99
C LEU A 55 -7.61 4.28 8.07
N LYS A 56 -8.36 5.37 7.84
CA LYS A 56 -7.84 6.74 7.95
C LYS A 56 -7.30 7.04 9.35
N GLY A 57 -7.99 6.56 10.39
CA GLY A 57 -7.59 6.81 11.79
C GLY A 57 -6.32 6.07 12.21
N VAL A 58 -6.09 4.85 11.72
CA VAL A 58 -4.90 4.07 12.10
C VAL A 58 -3.66 4.38 11.25
N ALA A 59 -3.84 4.86 10.02
CA ALA A 59 -2.75 5.01 9.06
C ALA A 59 -1.62 5.96 9.53
N PRO A 60 -1.86 7.14 10.12
CA PRO A 60 -0.81 8.03 10.60
C PRO A 60 0.09 7.37 11.66
N VAL A 61 -0.53 6.70 12.63
CA VAL A 61 0.18 6.01 13.71
C VAL A 61 0.96 4.81 13.17
N LEU A 62 0.35 4.05 12.26
CA LEU A 62 1.01 2.92 11.59
C LEU A 62 2.29 3.36 10.89
N VAL A 63 2.21 4.41 10.05
CA VAL A 63 3.37 4.91 9.29
C VAL A 63 4.48 5.37 10.23
N PHE A 64 4.16 6.15 11.25
CA PHE A 64 5.14 6.61 12.24
C PHE A 64 5.86 5.43 12.89
N VAL A 65 5.11 4.48 13.44
CA VAL A 65 5.68 3.37 14.24
C VAL A 65 6.47 2.41 13.38
N ILE A 66 5.98 2.05 12.17
CA ILE A 66 6.70 1.12 11.28
C ILE A 66 8.02 1.73 10.82
N VAL A 67 8.01 2.98 10.35
CA VAL A 67 9.23 3.63 9.85
C VAL A 67 10.24 3.85 10.96
N ALA A 68 9.80 4.35 12.13
CA ALA A 68 10.67 4.54 13.27
C ALA A 68 11.29 3.21 13.76
N SER A 69 10.49 2.15 13.85
CA SER A 69 10.95 0.81 14.25
C SER A 69 11.94 0.22 13.25
N ALA A 70 11.64 0.30 11.96
CA ALA A 70 12.53 -0.22 10.91
C ALA A 70 13.91 0.45 10.92
N LEU A 71 13.94 1.79 11.08
CA LEU A 71 15.19 2.54 11.15
C LEU A 71 15.96 2.29 12.45
N ALA A 72 15.26 2.14 13.59
CA ALA A 72 15.90 1.84 14.88
C ALA A 72 16.62 0.48 14.88
N GLN A 73 16.10 -0.50 14.13
CA GLN A 73 16.63 -1.86 14.03
C GLN A 73 17.68 -2.02 12.94
N GLY A 74 17.82 -1.06 12.04
CA GLY A 74 18.76 -1.15 10.91
C GLY A 74 20.19 -1.41 11.36
N SER A 75 20.88 -2.38 10.71
CA SER A 75 22.29 -2.74 10.99
C SER A 75 23.24 -1.55 10.77
N SER A 76 24.31 -1.48 11.59
CA SER A 76 25.32 -0.40 11.51
C SER A 76 26.42 -0.64 10.47
N LYS A 77 26.50 -1.84 9.88
CA LYS A 77 27.52 -2.18 8.87
C LYS A 77 26.94 -1.96 7.48
N LEU A 78 26.99 -0.71 7.00
CA LEU A 78 26.63 -0.39 5.61
C LEU A 78 27.89 -0.48 4.74
N ASP A 79 28.01 -1.54 3.96
CA ASP A 79 28.96 -1.65 2.86
C ASP A 79 28.49 -0.81 1.66
N ARG A 80 29.44 -0.42 0.77
CA ARG A 80 29.16 0.32 -0.47
C ARG A 80 28.09 -0.36 -1.34
N ARG A 81 28.03 -1.69 -1.31
CA ARG A 81 27.02 -2.51 -1.99
C ARG A 81 25.59 -2.21 -1.52
N PHE A 82 25.43 -1.97 -0.21
CA PHE A 82 24.13 -1.59 0.34
C PHE A 82 23.63 -0.25 -0.20
N GLY A 83 24.54 0.74 -0.33
CA GLY A 83 24.19 2.01 -0.97
C GLY A 83 23.69 1.84 -2.40
N THR A 84 24.26 0.92 -3.17
CA THR A 84 23.79 0.59 -4.52
C THR A 84 22.37 -0.02 -4.50
N VAL A 85 22.08 -0.89 -3.56
CA VAL A 85 20.74 -1.49 -3.42
C VAL A 85 19.70 -0.41 -3.08
N VAL A 86 19.99 0.49 -2.13
CA VAL A 86 19.09 1.60 -1.77
C VAL A 86 18.88 2.53 -2.97
N TRP A 87 19.94 2.84 -3.71
CA TRP A 87 19.83 3.61 -4.94
C TRP A 87 18.91 2.96 -5.98
N LEU A 88 19.06 1.65 -6.18
CA LEU A 88 18.18 0.90 -7.09
C LEU A 88 16.72 0.92 -6.64
N TYR A 89 16.46 0.81 -5.34
CA TYR A 89 15.11 0.93 -4.80
C TYR A 89 14.48 2.30 -5.12
N MET A 90 15.23 3.38 -4.90
CA MET A 90 14.77 4.73 -5.23
C MET A 90 14.56 4.89 -6.75
N LEU A 91 15.49 4.37 -7.55
CA LEU A 91 15.40 4.44 -9.01
C LEU A 91 14.17 3.70 -9.53
N THR A 92 13.91 2.45 -9.11
CA THR A 92 12.76 1.68 -9.58
C THR A 92 11.45 2.31 -9.16
N THR A 93 11.35 2.80 -7.93
CA THR A 93 10.15 3.49 -7.44
C THR A 93 9.91 4.79 -8.22
N PHE A 94 10.95 5.57 -8.50
CA PHE A 94 10.85 6.78 -9.33
C PHE A 94 10.43 6.45 -10.76
N VAL A 95 11.05 5.45 -11.39
CA VAL A 95 10.71 5.00 -12.75
C VAL A 95 9.27 4.49 -12.79
N ALA A 96 8.81 3.77 -11.77
CA ALA A 96 7.43 3.31 -11.66
C ALA A 96 6.43 4.47 -11.61
N ALA A 97 6.73 5.52 -10.83
CA ALA A 97 5.92 6.73 -10.79
C ALA A 97 5.93 7.47 -12.14
N ALA A 98 7.10 7.66 -12.76
CA ALA A 98 7.22 8.31 -14.06
C ALA A 98 6.47 7.55 -15.17
N LEU A 99 6.60 6.22 -15.20
CA LEU A 99 5.86 5.35 -16.11
C LEU A 99 4.34 5.54 -15.93
N SER A 100 3.89 5.67 -14.69
CA SER A 100 2.48 5.86 -14.37
C SER A 100 1.92 7.18 -14.87
N VAL A 101 2.70 8.26 -14.80
CA VAL A 101 2.34 9.55 -15.41
C VAL A 101 2.19 9.40 -16.93
N VAL A 102 3.14 8.71 -17.58
CA VAL A 102 3.10 8.48 -19.03
C VAL A 102 1.89 7.67 -19.43
N THR A 103 1.65 6.53 -18.75
CA THR A 103 0.50 5.65 -19.06
C THR A 103 -0.84 6.35 -18.78
N SER A 104 -0.94 7.16 -17.71
CA SER A 104 -2.15 7.96 -17.43
C SER A 104 -2.42 9.03 -18.49
N LYS A 105 -1.38 9.66 -19.04
CA LYS A 105 -1.53 10.63 -20.14
C LYS A 105 -1.89 9.95 -21.47
N LEU A 106 -1.37 8.74 -21.72
CA LEU A 106 -1.71 7.98 -22.94
C LEU A 106 -3.14 7.41 -22.89
N PHE A 107 -3.61 7.06 -21.70
CA PHE A 107 -4.94 6.51 -21.45
C PHE A 107 -5.67 7.32 -20.39
N PRO A 108 -6.11 8.56 -20.70
CA PRO A 108 -6.74 9.41 -19.71
C PRO A 108 -7.99 8.75 -19.14
N GLN A 109 -8.11 8.76 -17.81
CA GLN A 109 -9.26 8.25 -17.08
C GLN A 109 -9.84 9.37 -16.22
N THR A 110 -11.16 9.52 -16.25
CA THR A 110 -11.88 10.43 -15.35
C THR A 110 -12.44 9.60 -14.20
N LEU A 111 -12.04 9.91 -12.96
CA LEU A 111 -12.63 9.32 -11.77
C LEU A 111 -13.67 10.25 -11.21
N VAL A 112 -14.93 9.79 -11.16
CA VAL A 112 -15.97 10.45 -10.37
C VAL A 112 -15.80 9.96 -8.94
N LEU A 113 -15.19 10.79 -8.08
CA LEU A 113 -15.12 10.51 -6.64
C LEU A 113 -16.45 10.96 -6.01
N ALA A 114 -17.03 10.08 -5.19
CA ALA A 114 -18.29 10.35 -4.50
C ALA A 114 -18.19 11.52 -3.47
N GLU A 115 -16.98 11.83 -3.00
CA GLU A 115 -16.66 13.05 -2.25
C GLU A 115 -15.52 13.76 -2.96
N ALA A 116 -15.79 14.92 -3.56
CA ALA A 116 -14.76 15.88 -3.86
C ALA A 116 -14.13 16.28 -2.52
N ALA A 117 -12.92 15.79 -2.23
CA ALA A 117 -12.13 16.38 -1.17
C ALA A 117 -12.04 17.86 -1.53
N THR A 118 -12.64 18.72 -0.73
CA THR A 118 -12.47 20.17 -0.84
C THR A 118 -10.99 20.42 -0.62
N ALA A 119 -10.24 20.56 -1.71
CA ALA A 119 -8.88 21.04 -1.63
C ALA A 119 -8.99 22.51 -1.21
N ASP A 120 -8.75 22.77 0.07
CA ASP A 120 -8.86 24.12 0.66
C ASP A 120 -7.94 25.14 -0.04
N VAL A 121 -6.90 24.65 -0.74
CA VAL A 121 -5.99 25.53 -1.51
C VAL A 121 -5.43 24.75 -2.72
N VAL A 122 -5.77 25.17 -3.92
CA VAL A 122 -5.07 24.74 -5.14
C VAL A 122 -3.77 25.51 -5.23
N PRO A 123 -2.58 24.86 -5.19
CA PRO A 123 -1.30 25.55 -5.31
C PRO A 123 -1.23 26.29 -6.66
N GLN A 124 -1.00 27.61 -6.64
CA GLN A 124 -0.94 28.45 -7.85
C GLN A 124 0.42 28.40 -8.56
N GLY A 125 1.43 27.72 -7.99
CA GLY A 125 2.74 27.61 -8.58
C GLY A 125 3.66 26.62 -7.87
N LEU A 126 4.80 26.30 -8.53
CA LEU A 126 5.81 25.41 -7.98
C LEU A 126 6.39 25.95 -6.65
N GLY A 127 6.47 27.27 -6.49
CA GLY A 127 6.94 27.93 -5.27
C GLY A 127 6.04 27.60 -4.07
N ASP A 128 4.72 27.67 -4.25
CA ASP A 128 3.75 27.37 -3.19
C ASP A 128 3.79 25.89 -2.79
N VAL A 129 3.96 25.00 -3.78
CA VAL A 129 4.14 23.57 -3.51
C VAL A 129 5.39 23.33 -2.69
N MET A 130 6.52 23.92 -3.06
CA MET A 130 7.78 23.77 -2.33
C MET A 130 7.71 24.36 -0.93
N HIS A 131 7.10 25.54 -0.78
CA HIS A 131 6.89 26.16 0.55
C HIS A 131 6.02 25.26 1.45
N THR A 132 4.91 24.73 0.93
CA THR A 132 4.03 23.83 1.64
C THR A 132 4.75 22.54 2.05
N LEU A 133 5.53 21.95 1.14
CA LEU A 133 6.32 20.75 1.44
C LEU A 133 7.34 21.02 2.56
N LEU A 134 8.09 22.12 2.50
CA LEU A 134 9.08 22.49 3.52
C LEU A 134 8.42 22.78 4.88
N SER A 135 7.30 23.49 4.88
CA SER A 135 6.53 23.77 6.11
C SER A 135 5.99 22.49 6.74
N ASN A 136 5.52 21.54 5.92
CA ASN A 136 5.02 20.26 6.39
C ASN A 136 6.12 19.38 7.01
N ILE A 137 7.37 19.47 6.51
CA ILE A 137 8.51 18.73 7.06
C ILE A 137 8.79 19.10 8.52
N VAL A 138 8.71 20.40 8.86
CA VAL A 138 9.03 20.92 10.20
C VAL A 138 7.81 21.08 11.09
N SER A 139 6.65 20.62 10.68
CA SER A 139 5.41 20.69 11.44
C SER A 139 5.51 19.92 12.77
N ASN A 140 4.70 20.31 13.75
CA ASN A 140 4.65 19.63 15.05
C ASN A 140 4.35 18.12 14.87
N PRO A 141 5.12 17.21 15.51
CA PRO A 141 4.96 15.76 15.30
C PRO A 141 3.58 15.24 15.71
N VAL A 142 3.02 15.74 16.81
CA VAL A 142 1.70 15.32 17.30
C VAL A 142 0.61 15.85 16.36
N ALA A 143 0.69 17.12 15.96
CA ALA A 143 -0.23 17.70 14.99
C ALA A 143 -0.14 16.99 13.62
N SER A 144 1.06 16.58 13.19
CA SER A 144 1.23 15.80 11.96
C SER A 144 0.48 14.48 12.00
N ILE A 145 0.53 13.77 13.14
CA ILE A 145 -0.21 12.50 13.33
C ILE A 145 -1.71 12.76 13.36
N MET A 146 -2.16 13.77 14.11
CA MET A 146 -3.58 14.11 14.23
C MET A 146 -4.20 14.52 12.90
N ASN A 147 -3.49 15.32 12.10
CA ASN A 147 -3.99 15.88 10.84
C ASN A 147 -3.63 15.02 9.61
N GLY A 148 -2.96 13.88 9.80
CA GLY A 148 -2.53 13.02 8.68
C GLY A 148 -1.51 13.67 7.75
N ASN A 149 -0.67 14.59 8.26
CA ASN A 149 0.43 15.16 7.50
C ASN A 149 1.57 14.14 7.36
N TYR A 150 1.48 13.28 6.34
CA TYR A 150 2.42 12.17 6.13
C TYR A 150 3.86 12.61 5.92
N ILE A 151 4.10 13.79 5.37
CA ILE A 151 5.46 14.34 5.19
C ILE A 151 6.10 14.62 6.55
N GLY A 152 5.38 15.31 7.43
CA GLY A 152 5.82 15.54 8.80
C GLY A 152 5.96 14.24 9.60
N ILE A 153 4.99 13.32 9.47
CA ILE A 153 5.04 11.99 10.11
C ILE A 153 6.31 11.25 9.72
N LEU A 154 6.61 11.17 8.42
CA LEU A 154 7.80 10.48 7.90
C LEU A 154 9.09 11.13 8.40
N MET A 155 9.18 12.46 8.36
CA MET A 155 10.36 13.18 8.85
C MET A 155 10.62 12.86 10.34
N TRP A 156 9.61 13.01 11.19
CA TRP A 156 9.75 12.73 12.62
C TRP A 156 9.98 11.26 12.91
N ALA A 157 9.35 10.35 12.16
CA ALA A 157 9.62 8.92 12.28
C ALA A 157 11.08 8.58 11.91
N CYS A 158 11.62 9.22 10.86
CA CYS A 158 13.02 9.05 10.47
C CYS A 158 13.98 9.59 11.54
N LEU A 159 13.76 10.82 12.03
CA LEU A 159 14.61 11.40 13.06
C LEU A 159 14.57 10.58 14.35
N PHE A 160 13.38 10.21 14.80
CA PHE A 160 13.20 9.39 16.00
C PHE A 160 13.82 8.00 15.84
N GLY A 161 13.59 7.33 14.72
CA GLY A 161 14.15 6.01 14.42
C GLY A 161 15.68 6.02 14.38
N LEU A 162 16.29 7.04 13.75
CA LEU A 162 17.74 7.20 13.72
C LEU A 162 18.33 7.51 15.11
N ALA A 163 17.66 8.35 15.90
CA ALA A 163 18.07 8.61 17.28
C ALA A 163 18.01 7.33 18.12
N MET A 164 16.92 6.56 18.01
CA MET A 164 16.74 5.28 18.72
C MET A 164 17.72 4.20 18.24
N LYS A 165 18.10 4.19 16.98
CA LYS A 165 19.19 3.33 16.47
C LYS A 165 20.48 3.54 17.25
N LYS A 166 20.80 4.81 17.53
CA LYS A 166 22.07 5.21 18.20
C LYS A 166 22.02 5.07 19.71
N LEU A 167 20.88 5.42 20.33
CA LEU A 167 20.74 5.54 21.80
C LEU A 167 19.96 4.39 22.43
N GLY A 168 19.10 3.71 21.67
CA GLY A 168 18.19 2.69 22.18
C GLY A 168 18.91 1.39 22.54
N SER A 169 18.58 0.85 23.72
CA SER A 169 18.95 -0.52 24.09
C SER A 169 18.20 -1.55 23.22
N ASP A 170 18.71 -2.78 23.19
CA ASP A 170 18.05 -3.87 22.44
C ASP A 170 16.62 -4.11 22.96
N THR A 171 16.39 -3.98 24.25
CA THR A 171 15.05 -4.09 24.86
C THR A 171 14.11 -3.02 24.30
N THR A 172 14.57 -1.77 24.17
CA THR A 172 13.75 -0.67 23.63
C THR A 172 13.49 -0.85 22.15
N LYS A 173 14.48 -1.30 21.38
CA LYS A 173 14.31 -1.61 19.95
C LYS A 173 13.31 -2.75 19.73
N ASN A 174 13.37 -3.79 20.55
CA ASN A 174 12.41 -4.89 20.53
C ASN A 174 10.99 -4.42 20.91
N PHE A 175 10.86 -3.52 21.88
CA PHE A 175 9.57 -2.91 22.22
C PHE A 175 8.99 -2.14 21.03
N MET A 176 9.79 -1.36 20.30
CA MET A 176 9.35 -0.67 19.09
C MET A 176 8.89 -1.66 17.99
N ALA A 177 9.61 -2.79 17.81
CA ALA A 177 9.22 -3.84 16.90
C ALA A 177 7.88 -4.45 17.28
N ASN A 178 7.71 -4.85 18.54
CA ASN A 178 6.45 -5.41 19.03
C ASN A 178 5.28 -4.42 18.89
N THR A 179 5.53 -3.12 19.08
CA THR A 179 4.52 -2.08 18.88
C THR A 179 4.13 -1.97 17.39
N ALA A 180 5.09 -2.03 16.48
CA ALA A 180 4.82 -2.03 15.03
C ALA A 180 3.98 -3.27 14.61
N ASP A 181 4.31 -4.44 15.17
CA ASP A 181 3.58 -5.68 14.92
C ASP A 181 2.15 -5.63 15.49
N ALA A 182 1.96 -5.04 16.68
CA ALA A 182 0.66 -4.85 17.30
C ALA A 182 -0.24 -3.95 16.43
N ILE A 183 0.27 -2.79 15.98
CA ILE A 183 -0.48 -1.88 15.12
C ILE A 183 -0.77 -2.52 13.76
N SER A 184 0.20 -3.23 13.17
CA SER A 184 0.00 -4.00 11.93
C SER A 184 -1.07 -5.07 12.09
N THR A 185 -1.21 -5.65 13.28
CA THR A 185 -2.26 -6.63 13.60
C THR A 185 -3.63 -5.95 13.67
N ILE A 186 -3.73 -4.77 14.27
CA ILE A 186 -4.97 -3.97 14.27
C ILE A 186 -5.40 -3.65 12.84
N VAL A 187 -4.46 -3.24 11.97
CA VAL A 187 -4.76 -3.00 10.55
C VAL A 187 -5.28 -4.25 9.86
N ARG A 188 -4.69 -5.43 10.14
CA ARG A 188 -5.19 -6.70 9.60
C ARG A 188 -6.62 -7.01 10.06
N TRP A 189 -6.98 -6.69 11.30
CA TRP A 189 -8.36 -6.83 11.79
C TRP A 189 -9.32 -5.92 11.03
N ILE A 190 -8.93 -4.65 10.82
CA ILE A 190 -9.73 -3.71 10.02
C ILE A 190 -9.87 -4.23 8.58
N ILE A 191 -8.78 -4.70 7.95
CA ILE A 191 -8.81 -5.25 6.59
C ILE A 191 -9.72 -6.49 6.49
N ASN A 192 -9.84 -7.30 7.55
CA ASN A 192 -10.77 -8.42 7.55
C ASN A 192 -12.25 -8.00 7.51
N LEU A 193 -12.57 -6.74 7.85
CA LEU A 193 -13.89 -6.14 7.68
C LEU A 193 -14.13 -5.59 6.27
N ALA A 194 -13.09 -5.59 5.40
CA ALA A 194 -13.19 -5.07 4.04
C ALA A 194 -14.38 -5.60 3.21
N PRO A 195 -14.80 -6.88 3.30
CA PRO A 195 -15.97 -7.34 2.56
C PRO A 195 -17.23 -6.53 2.86
N PHE A 196 -17.44 -6.16 4.12
CA PHE A 196 -18.58 -5.34 4.56
C PHE A 196 -18.37 -3.86 4.21
N GLY A 197 -17.16 -3.33 4.44
CA GLY A 197 -16.81 -1.97 4.09
C GLY A 197 -16.95 -1.70 2.60
N ILE A 198 -16.42 -2.61 1.77
CA ILE A 198 -16.51 -2.48 0.31
C ILE A 198 -17.96 -2.68 -0.17
N MET A 199 -18.74 -3.56 0.46
CA MET A 199 -20.17 -3.68 0.20
C MET A 199 -20.88 -2.31 0.39
N GLY A 200 -20.62 -1.62 1.50
CA GLY A 200 -21.19 -0.29 1.78
C GLY A 200 -20.74 0.77 0.77
N LEU A 201 -19.45 0.85 0.48
CA LEU A 201 -18.91 1.80 -0.50
C LEU A 201 -19.47 1.58 -1.91
N VAL A 202 -19.58 0.31 -2.34
CA VAL A 202 -20.16 -0.03 -3.65
C VAL A 202 -21.64 0.28 -3.67
N PHE A 203 -22.36 0.00 -2.58
CA PHE A 203 -23.78 0.36 -2.45
C PHE A 203 -23.99 1.85 -2.67
N THR A 204 -23.26 2.72 -1.97
CA THR A 204 -23.35 4.18 -2.12
C THR A 204 -23.04 4.59 -3.56
N ASN A 205 -21.89 4.15 -4.08
CA ASN A 205 -21.47 4.54 -5.43
C ASN A 205 -22.45 4.09 -6.53
N VAL A 206 -23.00 2.88 -6.43
CA VAL A 206 -23.99 2.38 -7.43
C VAL A 206 -25.34 3.07 -7.26
N SER A 207 -25.74 3.38 -6.03
CA SER A 207 -26.98 4.14 -5.79
C SER A 207 -26.93 5.54 -6.40
N ASP A 208 -25.75 6.21 -6.31
CA ASP A 208 -25.58 7.58 -6.78
C ASP A 208 -25.31 7.68 -8.29
N ASN A 209 -24.49 6.75 -8.83
CA ASN A 209 -23.97 6.85 -10.19
C ASN A 209 -24.45 5.73 -11.13
N GLY A 210 -25.21 4.76 -10.65
CA GLY A 210 -25.64 3.61 -11.41
C GLY A 210 -24.52 2.63 -11.76
N LEU A 211 -24.80 1.70 -12.68
CA LEU A 211 -23.84 0.65 -13.10
C LEU A 211 -22.69 1.16 -13.98
N SER A 212 -22.78 2.39 -14.51
CA SER A 212 -21.72 3.01 -15.32
C SER A 212 -20.37 3.09 -14.59
N ILE A 213 -20.42 3.13 -13.25
CA ILE A 213 -19.23 3.15 -12.39
C ILE A 213 -18.32 1.94 -12.62
N PHE A 214 -18.88 0.75 -12.86
CA PHE A 214 -18.07 -0.44 -13.10
C PHE A 214 -17.27 -0.37 -14.41
N THR A 215 -17.81 0.30 -15.43
CA THR A 215 -17.08 0.50 -16.68
C THR A 215 -15.91 1.46 -16.50
N GLN A 216 -16.11 2.52 -15.72
CA GLN A 216 -15.07 3.51 -15.41
C GLN A 216 -13.97 2.89 -14.54
N TYR A 217 -14.33 2.20 -13.45
CA TYR A 217 -13.35 1.51 -12.61
C TYR A 217 -12.68 0.34 -13.30
N GLY A 218 -13.37 -0.37 -14.20
CA GLY A 218 -12.80 -1.43 -15.02
C GLY A 218 -11.65 -0.94 -15.89
N ARG A 219 -11.82 0.20 -16.54
CA ARG A 219 -10.75 0.86 -17.32
C ARG A 219 -9.57 1.29 -16.44
N LEU A 220 -9.85 1.86 -15.27
CA LEU A 220 -8.83 2.23 -14.31
C LEU A 220 -8.03 1.00 -13.82
N LEU A 221 -8.71 -0.09 -13.48
CA LEU A 221 -8.07 -1.34 -13.07
C LEU A 221 -7.21 -1.93 -14.19
N LEU A 222 -7.67 -1.89 -15.45
CA LEU A 222 -6.89 -2.32 -16.60
C LEU A 222 -5.63 -1.46 -16.76
N LEU A 223 -5.73 -0.14 -16.59
CA LEU A 223 -4.59 0.76 -16.64
C LEU A 223 -3.60 0.46 -15.51
N LEU A 224 -4.08 0.30 -14.27
CA LEU A 224 -3.26 -0.03 -13.10
C LEU A 224 -2.51 -1.36 -13.29
N VAL A 225 -3.25 -2.43 -13.58
CA VAL A 225 -2.67 -3.77 -13.77
C VAL A 225 -1.75 -3.80 -14.97
N GLY A 226 -2.15 -3.17 -16.09
CA GLY A 226 -1.33 -3.05 -17.29
C GLY A 226 0.00 -2.35 -17.02
N THR A 227 -0.02 -1.22 -16.29
CA THR A 227 1.19 -0.48 -15.90
C THR A 227 2.07 -1.30 -14.95
N MET A 228 1.48 -2.02 -13.98
CA MET A 228 2.21 -2.91 -13.07
C MET A 228 2.88 -4.07 -13.83
N LEU A 229 2.19 -4.67 -14.80
CA LEU A 229 2.76 -5.73 -15.64
C LEU A 229 3.87 -5.19 -16.55
N LEU A 230 3.69 -4.00 -17.11
CA LEU A 230 4.73 -3.34 -17.91
C LEU A 230 5.98 -3.07 -17.07
N MET A 231 5.81 -2.58 -15.85
CA MET A 231 6.92 -2.37 -14.91
C MET A 231 7.62 -3.70 -14.57
N ALA A 232 6.87 -4.73 -14.21
CA ALA A 232 7.40 -6.02 -13.77
C ALA A 232 8.05 -6.83 -14.89
N LEU A 233 7.50 -6.79 -16.12
CA LEU A 233 7.92 -7.68 -17.23
C LEU A 233 8.78 -6.98 -18.29
N VAL A 234 8.82 -5.65 -18.30
CA VAL A 234 9.62 -4.89 -19.28
C VAL A 234 10.64 -4.01 -18.59
N ILE A 235 10.20 -3.09 -17.73
CA ILE A 235 11.09 -2.06 -17.17
C ILE A 235 12.08 -2.66 -16.16
N ASN A 236 11.61 -3.44 -15.18
CA ASN A 236 12.50 -4.08 -14.21
C ASN A 236 13.48 -5.05 -14.86
N PRO A 237 13.07 -5.94 -15.80
CA PRO A 237 14.01 -6.75 -16.59
C PRO A 237 15.02 -5.91 -17.37
N PHE A 238 14.61 -4.78 -17.93
CA PHE A 238 15.52 -3.89 -18.66
C PHE A 238 16.58 -3.28 -17.71
N ILE A 239 16.18 -2.82 -16.53
CA ILE A 239 17.12 -2.32 -15.49
C ILE A 239 18.10 -3.43 -15.09
N ILE A 240 17.59 -4.65 -14.85
CA ILE A 240 18.42 -5.81 -14.51
C ILE A 240 19.40 -6.14 -15.64
N PHE A 241 18.96 -6.07 -16.91
CA PHE A 241 19.82 -6.29 -18.07
C PHE A 241 20.99 -5.29 -18.13
N ILE A 242 20.73 -4.00 -17.87
CA ILE A 242 21.77 -2.96 -17.84
C ILE A 242 22.85 -3.29 -16.80
N TYR A 243 22.47 -3.79 -15.63
CA TYR A 243 23.43 -4.10 -14.55
C TYR A 243 24.13 -5.45 -14.71
N LEU A 244 23.42 -6.48 -15.19
CA LEU A 244 23.95 -7.85 -15.27
C LEU A 244 24.54 -8.18 -16.63
N HIS A 245 24.20 -7.44 -17.69
CA HIS A 245 24.59 -7.71 -19.10
C HIS A 245 24.28 -9.16 -19.54
N ARG A 246 23.23 -9.76 -18.95
CA ARG A 246 22.75 -11.13 -19.22
C ARG A 246 21.23 -11.14 -19.31
N ASN A 247 20.66 -12.18 -19.93
CA ASN A 247 19.22 -12.33 -20.01
C ASN A 247 18.58 -12.31 -18.62
N PRO A 248 17.73 -11.32 -18.28
CA PRO A 248 17.12 -11.18 -16.96
C PRO A 248 15.94 -12.10 -16.71
N TYR A 249 15.27 -12.58 -17.77
CA TYR A 249 13.99 -13.28 -17.65
C TYR A 249 14.03 -14.57 -16.83
N PRO A 250 15.06 -15.44 -16.89
CA PRO A 250 15.14 -16.60 -16.01
C PRO A 250 15.09 -16.23 -14.52
N LEU A 251 15.75 -15.13 -14.14
CA LEU A 251 15.72 -14.61 -12.77
C LEU A 251 14.36 -14.03 -12.43
N VAL A 252 13.79 -13.19 -13.31
CA VAL A 252 12.48 -12.56 -13.12
C VAL A 252 11.38 -13.59 -12.93
N PHE A 253 11.30 -14.60 -13.82
CA PHE A 253 10.29 -15.66 -13.69
C PHE A 253 10.50 -16.53 -12.45
N ARG A 254 11.74 -16.76 -12.03
CA ARG A 254 12.02 -17.45 -10.77
C ARG A 254 11.53 -16.65 -9.58
N CYS A 255 11.79 -15.34 -9.53
CA CYS A 255 11.29 -14.44 -8.48
C CYS A 255 9.76 -14.41 -8.47
N LEU A 256 9.11 -14.28 -9.63
CA LEU A 256 7.65 -14.26 -9.72
C LEU A 256 7.04 -15.58 -9.24
N ARG A 257 7.64 -16.71 -9.61
CA ARG A 257 7.14 -18.04 -9.22
C ARG A 257 7.33 -18.32 -7.73
N GLU A 258 8.51 -18.04 -7.17
CA GLU A 258 8.84 -18.41 -5.79
C GLU A 258 8.34 -17.37 -4.76
N SER A 259 8.30 -16.10 -5.11
CA SER A 259 7.92 -15.01 -4.22
C SER A 259 6.68 -14.25 -4.66
N GLY A 260 6.51 -13.99 -5.96
CA GLY A 260 5.41 -13.19 -6.48
C GLY A 260 4.03 -13.78 -6.16
N LEU A 261 3.86 -15.10 -6.29
CA LEU A 261 2.61 -15.79 -5.94
C LEU A 261 2.29 -15.62 -4.45
N THR A 262 3.29 -15.81 -3.58
CA THR A 262 3.11 -15.64 -2.13
C THR A 262 2.76 -14.19 -1.79
N ALA A 263 3.45 -13.22 -2.39
CA ALA A 263 3.17 -11.80 -2.23
C ALA A 263 1.74 -11.43 -2.66
N PHE A 264 1.28 -11.97 -3.77
CA PHE A 264 -0.08 -11.76 -4.29
C PHE A 264 -1.15 -12.25 -3.29
N PHE A 265 -0.99 -13.46 -2.74
CA PHE A 265 -1.97 -14.01 -1.81
C PHE A 265 -1.89 -13.38 -0.41
N THR A 266 -0.69 -13.09 0.09
CA THR A 266 -0.52 -12.45 1.40
C THR A 266 -0.84 -10.97 1.38
N ARG A 267 -0.71 -10.29 0.24
CA ARG A 267 -0.89 -8.83 0.06
C ARG A 267 -0.12 -8.00 1.07
N SER A 268 1.00 -8.53 1.53
CA SER A 268 1.83 -7.92 2.55
C SER A 268 3.30 -8.11 2.21
N SER A 269 4.00 -7.03 1.91
CA SER A 269 5.45 -7.05 1.68
C SER A 269 6.19 -7.55 2.93
N ALA A 270 5.74 -7.18 4.12
CA ALA A 270 6.33 -7.64 5.38
C ALA A 270 6.17 -9.16 5.58
N ALA A 271 4.99 -9.72 5.30
CA ALA A 271 4.76 -11.16 5.40
C ALA A 271 5.58 -11.96 4.36
N ASN A 272 6.00 -11.32 3.27
CA ASN A 272 6.80 -11.95 2.22
C ASN A 272 8.32 -11.85 2.45
N ILE A 273 8.77 -11.12 3.47
CA ILE A 273 10.20 -10.99 3.82
C ILE A 273 10.89 -12.35 3.96
N PRO A 274 10.38 -13.32 4.76
CA PRO A 274 11.04 -14.61 4.91
C PRO A 274 11.17 -15.39 3.61
N VAL A 275 10.17 -15.30 2.73
CA VAL A 275 10.16 -15.96 1.42
C VAL A 275 11.24 -15.36 0.51
N ASN A 276 11.33 -14.02 0.47
CA ASN A 276 12.38 -13.32 -0.28
C ASN A 276 13.77 -13.63 0.24
N MET A 277 13.96 -13.68 1.56
CA MET A 277 15.24 -14.04 2.18
C MET A 277 15.65 -15.47 1.81
N SER A 278 14.72 -16.44 1.88
CA SER A 278 14.97 -17.82 1.46
C SER A 278 15.31 -17.92 -0.03
N LEU A 279 14.66 -17.11 -0.87
CA LEU A 279 14.99 -17.04 -2.30
C LEU A 279 16.41 -16.48 -2.51
N CYS A 280 16.80 -15.43 -1.78
CA CYS A 280 18.15 -14.87 -1.85
C CYS A 280 19.21 -15.91 -1.43
N GLU A 281 18.95 -16.70 -0.38
CA GLU A 281 19.80 -17.80 0.05
C GLU A 281 19.96 -18.85 -1.03
N LYS A 282 18.88 -19.31 -1.67
CA LYS A 282 18.88 -20.26 -2.78
C LYS A 282 19.60 -19.73 -4.02
N LEU A 283 19.69 -18.42 -4.18
CA LEU A 283 20.43 -17.74 -5.25
C LEU A 283 21.93 -17.58 -4.90
N GLY A 284 22.35 -17.96 -3.69
CA GLY A 284 23.74 -17.83 -3.22
C GLY A 284 24.16 -16.41 -2.95
N LEU A 285 23.21 -15.50 -2.62
CA LEU A 285 23.52 -14.11 -2.31
C LEU A 285 24.09 -13.98 -0.89
N ASP A 286 24.85 -12.92 -0.66
CA ASP A 286 25.48 -12.61 0.61
C ASP A 286 24.42 -12.32 1.70
N LYS A 287 24.46 -13.12 2.79
CA LYS A 287 23.50 -13.05 3.88
C LYS A 287 23.52 -11.69 4.59
N ASP A 288 24.68 -11.09 4.76
CA ASP A 288 24.83 -9.80 5.45
C ASP A 288 24.13 -8.68 4.66
N ILE A 289 24.07 -8.81 3.34
CA ILE A 289 23.41 -7.84 2.47
C ILE A 289 21.89 -8.08 2.45
N TYR A 290 21.42 -9.32 2.15
CA TYR A 290 19.99 -9.53 1.96
C TYR A 290 19.21 -9.52 3.27
N SER A 291 19.83 -9.85 4.42
CA SER A 291 19.16 -9.78 5.72
C SER A 291 18.72 -8.36 6.11
N VAL A 292 19.39 -7.35 5.56
CA VAL A 292 19.06 -5.93 5.79
C VAL A 292 18.29 -5.35 4.62
N SER A 293 18.72 -5.63 3.38
CA SER A 293 18.10 -5.04 2.20
C SER A 293 16.66 -5.52 1.97
N ILE A 294 16.36 -6.80 2.18
CA ILE A 294 15.01 -7.33 1.96
C ILE A 294 13.98 -6.70 2.91
N PRO A 295 14.20 -6.64 4.25
CA PRO A 295 13.28 -5.93 5.14
C PRO A 295 13.16 -4.43 4.82
N LEU A 296 14.27 -3.77 4.49
CA LEU A 296 14.26 -2.37 4.10
C LEU A 296 13.47 -2.17 2.80
N GLY A 297 13.72 -2.99 1.78
CA GLY A 297 13.01 -2.94 0.51
C GLY A 297 11.51 -3.14 0.65
N ALA A 298 11.07 -3.97 1.60
CA ALA A 298 9.65 -4.16 1.88
C ALA A 298 8.94 -2.88 2.36
N THR A 299 9.69 -1.87 2.81
CA THR A 299 9.16 -0.58 3.28
C THR A 299 9.41 0.59 2.33
N ILE A 300 10.55 0.61 1.63
CA ILE A 300 10.95 1.76 0.79
C ILE A 300 10.86 1.50 -0.72
N ASN A 301 10.87 0.24 -1.17
CA ASN A 301 10.74 -0.11 -2.59
C ASN A 301 9.31 -0.58 -2.89
N MET A 302 8.42 0.37 -3.09
CA MET A 302 6.99 0.15 -3.28
C MET A 302 6.52 0.56 -4.68
N ASP A 303 7.08 -0.04 -5.74
CA ASP A 303 6.74 0.29 -7.13
C ASP A 303 5.23 0.21 -7.40
N GLY A 304 4.55 -0.82 -6.89
CA GLY A 304 3.10 -0.98 -7.03
C GLY A 304 2.29 0.14 -6.34
N ALA A 305 2.72 0.59 -5.16
CA ALA A 305 2.11 1.72 -4.47
C ALA A 305 2.36 3.02 -5.22
N ALA A 306 3.59 3.25 -5.71
CA ALA A 306 3.93 4.41 -6.53
C ALA A 306 3.07 4.48 -7.80
N ILE A 307 2.87 3.36 -8.50
CA ILE A 307 1.99 3.26 -9.66
C ILE A 307 0.55 3.62 -9.28
N THR A 308 0.02 3.00 -8.24
CA THR A 308 -1.38 3.19 -7.82
C THR A 308 -1.64 4.64 -7.43
N ILE A 309 -0.79 5.21 -6.55
CA ILE A 309 -0.94 6.58 -6.07
C ILE A 309 -0.85 7.56 -7.24
N THR A 310 0.14 7.40 -8.12
CA THR A 310 0.34 8.33 -9.25
C THR A 310 -0.82 8.26 -10.24
N ILE A 311 -1.28 7.08 -10.64
CA ILE A 311 -2.41 6.94 -11.56
C ILE A 311 -3.68 7.55 -10.96
N MET A 312 -3.96 7.27 -9.68
CA MET A 312 -5.11 7.83 -8.99
C MET A 312 -5.04 9.36 -8.91
N THR A 313 -3.88 9.91 -8.57
CA THR A 313 -3.68 11.37 -8.47
C THR A 313 -3.82 12.04 -9.84
N VAL A 314 -3.20 11.50 -10.90
CA VAL A 314 -3.30 12.06 -12.25
C VAL A 314 -4.72 11.98 -12.78
N SER A 315 -5.42 10.87 -12.55
CA SER A 315 -6.82 10.70 -12.96
C SER A 315 -7.76 11.68 -12.24
N TYR A 316 -7.45 12.07 -11.00
CA TYR A 316 -8.20 13.08 -10.24
C TYR A 316 -7.92 14.50 -10.75
N THR A 317 -6.67 14.86 -11.03
CA THR A 317 -6.30 16.22 -11.45
C THR A 317 -6.84 16.58 -12.83
N HIS A 318 -7.10 15.61 -13.70
CA HIS A 318 -7.74 15.87 -15.00
C HIS A 318 -9.23 16.28 -14.91
N LEU A 319 -9.85 16.16 -13.73
CA LEU A 319 -11.24 16.63 -13.48
C LEU A 319 -11.30 18.10 -13.02
N THR A 320 -10.20 18.66 -12.57
CA THR A 320 -10.11 20.00 -11.98
C THR A 320 -9.53 21.06 -12.92
N LEU A 321 -9.15 20.69 -14.14
CA LEU A 321 -8.71 21.54 -15.23
C LEU A 321 -9.70 21.53 -16.40
#